data_96e75e0966837bd69172412370c4a1a0
#
_entry.id   96e75e0966837bd69172412370c4a1a0
#
_cell.length_a   1.000
_cell.length_b   1.000
_cell.length_c   1.000
_cell.angle_alpha   90.00
_cell.angle_beta   90.00
_cell.angle_gamma   90.00
#
_symmetry.space_group_name_H-M   'P 1'
#
loop_
_entity.id
_entity.type
_entity.pdbx_description
1 polymer ?
#
loop_
_entity_poly.entity_id
_entity_poly.type
_entity_poly.pdbx_seq_one_letter_code
_entity_poly.pdbx_strand_id
1 'polypeptide(L)'
;MTSTPSTTATTPTALPAHLRRLVLTGFMGAGKSTIGRILAARLNWNFLDLDAHLEARTGATIPELFARHGEPRFRRFESTALVSALGRSSTVLALGGGTPEDLTNRLLLEQTPGTFTVFLDAPFPVLFDRCMLQDIARPVLEDPAAAQLRFARRHPLYRRLAGLTIDTTDLSPEQTVEVLLATVFPPGPSPYL
;
A
#
# COMPACT_ATOMS: atom_id res chain seq x y z
N MET A 1 11.35 -29.49 -16.54
CA MET A 1 10.19 -29.52 -15.64
C MET A 1 9.94 -28.09 -15.23
N THR A 2 9.01 -27.42 -15.91
CA THR A 2 8.69 -26.00 -15.71
C THR A 2 7.61 -25.93 -14.63
N SER A 3 8.02 -25.48 -13.44
CA SER A 3 7.10 -25.21 -12.34
C SER A 3 6.30 -23.92 -12.62
N THR A 4 5.01 -24.08 -12.81
CA THR A 4 4.06 -22.96 -12.94
C THR A 4 3.95 -22.27 -11.57
N PRO A 5 4.08 -20.94 -11.47
CA PRO A 5 3.88 -20.23 -10.20
C PRO A 5 2.42 -20.35 -9.76
N SER A 6 2.20 -20.93 -8.58
CA SER A 6 0.88 -20.97 -7.95
C SER A 6 0.49 -19.56 -7.46
N THR A 7 -0.25 -18.84 -8.29
CA THR A 7 -0.93 -17.61 -7.86
C THR A 7 -2.15 -18.01 -7.04
N THR A 8 -2.02 -17.99 -5.73
CA THR A 8 -3.17 -18.07 -4.82
C THR A 8 -3.92 -16.74 -4.86
N ALA A 9 -4.72 -16.55 -5.91
CA ALA A 9 -5.69 -15.48 -5.97
C ALA A 9 -6.79 -15.76 -4.93
N THR A 10 -6.77 -15.05 -3.82
CA THR A 10 -7.93 -14.97 -2.93
C THR A 10 -9.09 -14.39 -3.76
N THR A 11 -10.22 -15.09 -3.80
CA THR A 11 -11.42 -14.71 -4.57
C THR A 11 -11.72 -13.21 -4.33
N PRO A 12 -11.80 -12.38 -5.36
CA PRO A 12 -12.05 -10.97 -5.19
C PRO A 12 -13.45 -10.78 -4.59
N THR A 13 -13.51 -10.12 -3.45
CA THR A 13 -14.75 -9.55 -2.94
C THR A 13 -15.26 -8.58 -4.00
N ALA A 14 -16.51 -8.68 -4.40
CA ALA A 14 -17.11 -7.86 -5.45
C ALA A 14 -16.75 -6.38 -5.24
N LEU A 15 -16.19 -5.77 -6.29
CA LEU A 15 -15.78 -4.37 -6.27
C LEU A 15 -16.98 -3.47 -5.98
N PRO A 16 -16.81 -2.42 -5.16
CA PRO A 16 -17.87 -1.45 -4.97
C PRO A 16 -18.26 -0.83 -6.30
N ALA A 17 -19.56 -0.74 -6.59
CA ALA A 17 -20.09 -0.19 -7.85
C ALA A 17 -19.61 1.25 -8.17
N HIS A 18 -18.98 1.92 -7.21
CA HIS A 18 -18.46 3.30 -7.33
C HIS A 18 -17.06 3.41 -6.73
N LEU A 19 -16.08 2.69 -7.31
CA LEU A 19 -14.69 2.83 -6.91
C LEU A 19 -14.20 4.28 -7.12
N ARG A 20 -13.75 4.91 -6.04
CA ARG A 20 -13.23 6.28 -6.05
C ARG A 20 -11.73 6.34 -5.80
N ARG A 21 -11.21 5.35 -5.08
CA ARG A 21 -9.78 5.30 -4.74
C ARG A 21 -9.28 3.88 -4.57
N LEU A 22 -8.05 3.68 -5.01
CA LEU A 22 -7.26 2.47 -4.75
C LEU A 22 -6.22 2.79 -3.69
N VAL A 23 -6.17 2.01 -2.64
CA VAL A 23 -5.22 2.16 -1.55
C VAL A 23 -4.20 1.04 -1.60
N LEU A 24 -2.92 1.36 -1.64
CA LEU A 24 -1.83 0.39 -1.61
C LEU A 24 -1.25 0.30 -0.20
N THR A 25 -1.29 -0.89 0.38
CA THR A 25 -0.67 -1.20 1.67
C THR A 25 0.40 -2.27 1.52
N GLY A 26 1.26 -2.40 2.51
CA GLY A 26 2.36 -3.35 2.52
C GLY A 26 3.60 -2.81 3.24
N PHE A 27 4.55 -3.69 3.48
CA PHE A 27 5.78 -3.32 4.18
C PHE A 27 6.70 -2.43 3.32
N MET A 28 7.77 -1.89 3.92
CA MET A 28 8.82 -1.21 3.15
C MET A 28 9.40 -2.17 2.11
N GLY A 29 9.84 -1.66 0.96
CA GLY A 29 10.31 -2.50 -0.15
C GLY A 29 9.21 -3.16 -1.00
N ALA A 30 7.93 -3.08 -0.61
CA ALA A 30 6.82 -3.66 -1.38
C ALA A 30 6.49 -2.90 -2.70
N GLY A 31 7.15 -1.77 -2.96
CA GLY A 31 6.97 -1.03 -4.21
C GLY A 31 5.75 -0.12 -4.28
N LYS A 32 5.07 0.16 -3.16
CA LYS A 32 3.84 0.95 -3.11
C LYS A 32 3.89 2.26 -3.91
N SER A 33 4.93 3.07 -3.71
CA SER A 33 5.05 4.37 -4.38
C SER A 33 5.37 4.24 -5.86
N THR A 34 6.17 3.24 -6.25
CA THR A 34 6.50 2.95 -7.67
C THR A 34 5.28 2.44 -8.41
N ILE A 35 4.68 1.35 -7.90
CA ILE A 35 3.47 0.72 -8.46
C ILE A 35 2.32 1.73 -8.47
N GLY A 36 2.17 2.53 -7.40
CA GLY A 36 1.12 3.53 -7.29
C GLY A 36 1.19 4.62 -8.35
N ARG A 37 2.40 5.10 -8.70
CA ARG A 37 2.58 6.08 -9.78
C ARG A 37 2.23 5.49 -11.15
N ILE A 38 2.70 4.27 -11.45
CA ILE A 38 2.40 3.60 -12.72
C ILE A 38 0.88 3.35 -12.83
N LEU A 39 0.27 2.84 -11.76
CA LEU A 39 -1.16 2.56 -11.71
C LEU A 39 -1.99 3.83 -11.89
N ALA A 40 -1.64 4.92 -11.21
CA ALA A 40 -2.33 6.21 -11.34
C ALA A 40 -2.24 6.75 -12.77
N ALA A 41 -1.07 6.67 -13.39
CA ALA A 41 -0.88 7.06 -14.79
C ALA A 41 -1.76 6.22 -15.74
N ARG A 42 -1.83 4.90 -15.54
CA ARG A 42 -2.64 3.97 -16.36
C ARG A 42 -4.15 4.24 -16.22
N LEU A 43 -4.61 4.65 -15.04
CA LEU A 43 -6.00 4.96 -14.75
C LEU A 43 -6.39 6.42 -15.07
N ASN A 44 -5.43 7.27 -15.41
CA ASN A 44 -5.59 8.72 -15.47
C ASN A 44 -6.12 9.29 -14.13
N TRP A 45 -5.59 8.76 -13.02
CA TRP A 45 -5.91 9.17 -11.65
C TRP A 45 -4.74 9.92 -11.03
N ASN A 46 -5.00 10.60 -9.92
CA ASN A 46 -3.94 11.21 -9.11
C ASN A 46 -3.21 10.16 -8.29
N PHE A 47 -1.89 10.33 -8.13
CA PHE A 47 -1.11 9.57 -7.16
C PHE A 47 -0.89 10.41 -5.91
N LEU A 48 -1.04 9.80 -4.73
CA LEU A 48 -0.76 10.40 -3.44
C LEU A 48 -0.01 9.42 -2.55
N ASP A 49 1.16 9.83 -2.07
CA ASP A 49 1.89 9.13 -1.01
C ASP A 49 1.52 9.77 0.33
N LEU A 50 1.05 8.98 1.30
CA LEU A 50 0.53 9.50 2.57
C LEU A 50 1.62 10.16 3.40
N ASP A 51 2.84 9.59 3.41
CA ASP A 51 3.97 10.14 4.15
C ASP A 51 4.36 11.50 3.56
N ALA A 52 4.53 11.59 2.24
CA ALA A 52 4.81 12.85 1.55
C ALA A 52 3.68 13.89 1.72
N HIS A 53 2.41 13.43 1.72
CA HIS A 53 1.26 14.30 1.98
C HIS A 53 1.27 14.87 3.40
N LEU A 54 1.64 14.05 4.38
CA LEU A 54 1.78 14.49 5.77
C LEU A 54 2.91 15.52 5.92
N GLU A 55 4.09 15.26 5.33
CA GLU A 55 5.23 16.18 5.34
C GLU A 55 4.87 17.53 4.71
N ALA A 56 4.22 17.52 3.54
CA ALA A 56 3.78 18.74 2.86
C ALA A 56 2.77 19.56 3.70
N ARG A 57 1.92 18.90 4.50
CA ARG A 57 0.93 19.57 5.35
C ARG A 57 1.53 20.15 6.64
N THR A 58 2.57 19.51 7.17
CA THR A 58 3.16 19.88 8.46
C THR A 58 4.40 20.76 8.30
N GLY A 59 5.00 20.79 7.11
CA GLY A 59 6.27 21.47 6.85
C GLY A 59 7.45 20.79 7.56
N ALA A 60 7.31 19.55 8.01
CA ALA A 60 8.34 18.80 8.72
C ALA A 60 8.42 17.36 8.18
N THR A 61 9.61 16.79 8.17
CA THR A 61 9.83 15.39 7.76
C THR A 61 9.28 14.41 8.79
N ILE A 62 8.99 13.17 8.36
CA ILE A 62 8.51 12.10 9.26
C ILE A 62 9.45 11.92 10.47
N PRO A 63 10.79 11.82 10.29
CA PRO A 63 11.71 11.73 11.44
C PRO A 63 11.61 12.92 12.40
N GLU A 64 11.48 14.15 11.89
CA GLU A 64 11.32 15.33 12.73
C GLU A 64 10.00 15.32 13.52
N LEU A 65 8.91 14.85 12.90
CA LEU A 65 7.63 14.74 13.58
C LEU A 65 7.70 13.72 14.73
N PHE A 66 8.39 12.58 14.51
CA PHE A 66 8.65 11.61 15.58
C PHE A 66 9.52 12.18 16.69
N ALA A 67 10.62 12.84 16.35
CA ALA A 67 11.55 13.41 17.33
C ALA A 67 10.89 14.50 18.19
N ARG A 68 10.09 15.37 17.57
CA ARG A 68 9.44 16.51 18.26
C ARG A 68 8.21 16.12 19.07
N HIS A 69 7.47 15.10 18.61
CA HIS A 69 6.13 14.85 19.14
C HIS A 69 5.90 13.45 19.69
N GLY A 70 6.83 12.53 19.44
CA GLY A 70 6.68 11.11 19.79
C GLY A 70 5.62 10.39 18.97
N GLU A 71 5.57 9.07 19.09
CA GLU A 71 4.70 8.20 18.29
C GLU A 71 3.19 8.51 18.46
N PRO A 72 2.63 8.72 19.69
CA PRO A 72 1.19 8.92 19.84
C PRO A 72 0.68 10.18 19.13
N ARG A 73 1.47 11.24 19.09
CA ARG A 73 1.08 12.48 18.42
C ARG A 73 1.30 12.39 16.91
N PHE A 74 2.36 11.70 16.48
CA PHE A 74 2.59 11.38 15.07
C PHE A 74 1.40 10.61 14.49
N ARG A 75 0.87 9.58 15.17
CA ARG A 75 -0.30 8.82 14.72
C ARG A 75 -1.54 9.69 14.52
N ARG A 76 -1.73 10.72 15.34
CA ARG A 76 -2.82 11.69 15.13
C ARG A 76 -2.63 12.53 13.86
N PHE A 77 -1.41 12.97 13.58
CA PHE A 77 -1.11 13.67 12.33
C PHE A 77 -1.32 12.75 11.12
N GLU A 78 -0.87 11.51 11.18
CA GLU A 78 -1.05 10.50 10.14
C GLU A 78 -2.54 10.24 9.88
N SER A 79 -3.36 10.05 10.92
CA SER A 79 -4.82 9.87 10.79
C SER A 79 -5.50 11.10 10.17
N THR A 80 -5.08 12.30 10.55
CA THR A 80 -5.60 13.55 9.96
C THR A 80 -5.24 13.66 8.48
N ALA A 81 -4.02 13.30 8.10
CA ALA A 81 -3.59 13.27 6.71
C ALA A 81 -4.37 12.20 5.92
N LEU A 82 -4.62 11.03 6.52
CA LEU A 82 -5.41 9.96 5.91
C LEU A 82 -6.85 10.42 5.64
N VAL A 83 -7.53 11.07 6.60
CA VAL A 83 -8.88 11.63 6.39
C VAL A 83 -8.89 12.59 5.21
N SER A 84 -7.90 13.50 5.14
CA SER A 84 -7.75 14.42 4.02
C SER A 84 -7.54 13.71 2.68
N ALA A 85 -6.75 12.63 2.66
CA ALA A 85 -6.51 11.83 1.46
C ALA A 85 -7.77 11.07 1.02
N LEU A 86 -8.50 10.50 1.98
CA LEU A 86 -9.75 9.77 1.74
C LEU A 86 -10.91 10.64 1.24
N GLY A 87 -10.83 11.95 1.41
CA GLY A 87 -11.77 12.90 0.80
C GLY A 87 -11.62 13.06 -0.72
N ARG A 88 -10.53 12.57 -1.31
CA ARG A 88 -10.26 12.71 -2.76
C ARG A 88 -10.87 11.56 -3.54
N SER A 89 -11.26 11.83 -4.79
CA SER A 89 -11.70 10.82 -5.76
C SER A 89 -10.65 10.65 -6.87
N SER A 90 -10.76 9.57 -7.64
CA SER A 90 -9.82 9.23 -8.73
C SER A 90 -8.37 9.29 -8.24
N THR A 91 -8.11 8.58 -7.14
CA THR A 91 -6.81 8.65 -6.45
C THR A 91 -6.27 7.25 -6.15
N VAL A 92 -5.00 7.04 -6.47
CA VAL A 92 -4.20 5.93 -5.96
C VAL A 92 -3.41 6.44 -4.76
N LEU A 93 -3.69 5.88 -3.58
CA LEU A 93 -3.10 6.27 -2.30
C LEU A 93 -2.10 5.20 -1.82
N ALA A 94 -0.83 5.53 -1.68
CA ALA A 94 0.15 4.68 -1.03
C ALA A 94 0.20 5.01 0.48
N LEU A 95 -0.02 4.01 1.33
CA LEU A 95 0.05 4.18 2.79
C LEU A 95 1.49 4.11 3.31
N GLY A 96 1.76 4.83 4.39
CA GLY A 96 2.90 4.54 5.25
C GLY A 96 2.83 3.11 5.80
N GLY A 97 3.99 2.45 5.95
CA GLY A 97 4.01 1.04 6.40
C GLY A 97 3.43 0.82 7.80
N GLY A 98 3.35 1.86 8.63
CA GLY A 98 2.77 1.80 9.98
C GLY A 98 1.31 2.25 10.05
N THR A 99 0.76 2.84 9.01
CA THR A 99 -0.60 3.40 9.01
C THR A 99 -1.67 2.42 9.49
N PRO A 100 -1.65 1.12 9.11
CA PRO A 100 -2.63 0.14 9.60
C PRO A 100 -2.42 -0.34 11.05
N GLU A 101 -1.36 0.08 11.75
CA GLU A 101 -1.21 -0.25 13.18
C GLU A 101 -2.26 0.46 14.04
N ASP A 102 -2.68 1.66 13.65
CA ASP A 102 -3.76 2.39 14.33
C ASP A 102 -5.14 1.85 13.92
N LEU A 103 -5.96 1.52 14.92
CA LEU A 103 -7.32 1.01 14.70
C LEU A 103 -8.20 2.02 13.99
N THR A 104 -8.07 3.31 14.33
CA THR A 104 -8.85 4.40 13.71
C THR A 104 -8.58 4.46 12.21
N ASN A 105 -7.31 4.32 11.80
CA ASN A 105 -6.93 4.31 10.39
C ASN A 105 -7.53 3.12 9.64
N ARG A 106 -7.55 1.92 10.27
CA ARG A 106 -8.19 0.74 9.66
C ARG A 106 -9.69 0.97 9.47
N LEU A 107 -10.37 1.48 10.49
CA LEU A 107 -11.81 1.78 10.41
C LEU A 107 -12.11 2.85 9.34
N LEU A 108 -11.29 3.89 9.24
CA LEU A 108 -11.42 4.90 8.18
C LEU A 108 -11.32 4.29 6.78
N LEU A 109 -10.34 3.39 6.57
CA LEU A 109 -10.13 2.72 5.29
C LEU A 109 -11.26 1.76 4.95
N GLU A 110 -11.75 0.98 5.92
CA GLU A 110 -12.82 0.01 5.74
C GLU A 110 -14.19 0.66 5.53
N GLN A 111 -14.46 1.78 6.23
CA GLN A 111 -15.79 2.41 6.25
C GLN A 111 -15.93 3.54 5.23
N THR A 112 -14.87 4.01 4.60
CA THR A 112 -14.98 5.08 3.61
C THR A 112 -15.46 4.53 2.27
N PRO A 113 -16.66 4.90 1.79
CA PRO A 113 -17.23 4.36 0.57
C PRO A 113 -16.36 4.60 -0.66
N GLY A 114 -16.29 3.63 -1.56
CA GLY A 114 -15.50 3.71 -2.79
C GLY A 114 -13.99 3.56 -2.56
N THR A 115 -13.58 3.05 -1.41
CA THR A 115 -12.17 2.71 -1.10
C THR A 115 -11.96 1.21 -1.30
N PHE A 116 -10.94 0.85 -2.07
CA PHE A 116 -10.52 -0.54 -2.25
C PHE A 116 -9.04 -0.65 -1.91
N THR A 117 -8.72 -1.51 -0.95
CA THR A 117 -7.36 -1.68 -0.46
C THR A 117 -6.71 -2.90 -1.08
N VAL A 118 -5.51 -2.72 -1.62
CA VAL A 118 -4.66 -3.76 -2.21
C VAL A 118 -3.42 -3.92 -1.36
N PHE A 119 -3.14 -5.14 -0.94
CA PHE A 119 -1.92 -5.50 -0.24
C PHE A 119 -0.87 -6.00 -1.24
N LEU A 120 0.25 -5.33 -1.30
CA LEU A 120 1.44 -5.75 -2.04
C LEU A 120 2.32 -6.57 -1.10
N ASP A 121 2.26 -7.90 -1.26
CA ASP A 121 2.95 -8.86 -0.39
C ASP A 121 4.24 -9.38 -1.06
N ALA A 122 5.22 -9.72 -0.24
CA ALA A 122 6.37 -10.54 -0.58
C ALA A 122 7.04 -11.04 0.71
N PRO A 123 7.83 -12.12 0.70
CA PRO A 123 8.59 -12.57 1.85
C PRO A 123 9.53 -11.50 2.39
N PHE A 124 9.71 -11.47 3.72
CA PHE A 124 10.56 -10.46 4.37
C PHE A 124 11.98 -10.35 3.76
N PRO A 125 12.69 -11.44 3.46
CA PRO A 125 14.02 -11.33 2.83
C PRO A 125 13.98 -10.55 1.50
N VAL A 126 13.00 -10.82 0.64
CA VAL A 126 12.85 -10.14 -0.64
C VAL A 126 12.59 -8.64 -0.45
N LEU A 127 11.73 -8.29 0.51
CA LEU A 127 11.43 -6.89 0.81
C LEU A 127 12.65 -6.17 1.40
N PHE A 128 13.40 -6.86 2.25
CA PHE A 128 14.61 -6.33 2.86
C PHE A 128 15.70 -6.07 1.80
N ASP A 129 15.96 -7.03 0.90
CA ASP A 129 16.91 -6.89 -0.19
C ASP A 129 16.55 -5.73 -1.11
N ARG A 130 15.27 -5.59 -1.46
CA ARG A 130 14.78 -4.45 -2.26
C ARG A 130 15.04 -3.10 -1.56
N CYS A 131 14.93 -3.06 -0.25
CA CYS A 131 15.25 -1.83 0.50
C CYS A 131 16.74 -1.52 0.49
N MET A 132 17.60 -2.53 0.62
CA MET A 132 19.06 -2.36 0.60
C MET A 132 19.57 -1.86 -0.74
N LEU A 133 18.92 -2.27 -1.84
CA LEU A 133 19.27 -1.83 -3.19
C LEU A 133 18.85 -0.38 -3.50
N GLN A 134 17.97 0.23 -2.69
CA GLN A 134 17.42 1.56 -2.98
C GLN A 134 18.25 2.73 -2.43
N ASP A 135 19.42 2.49 -1.84
CA ASP A 135 20.36 3.50 -1.31
C ASP A 135 19.69 4.63 -0.46
N ILE A 136 18.50 4.37 0.05
CA ILE A 136 17.76 5.31 0.90
C ILE A 136 18.12 4.96 2.34
N ALA A 137 18.85 5.84 3.01
CA ALA A 137 19.15 5.72 4.42
C ALA A 137 17.85 5.60 5.23
N ARG A 138 17.54 4.39 5.68
CA ARG A 138 16.38 4.10 6.55
C ARG A 138 16.90 3.59 7.88
N PRO A 139 16.81 4.39 8.96
CA PRO A 139 17.25 3.96 10.30
C PRO A 139 16.66 2.61 10.73
N VAL A 140 15.51 2.26 10.17
CA VAL A 140 14.80 0.99 10.43
C VAL A 140 15.55 -0.24 9.90
N LEU A 141 16.47 -0.10 8.95
CA LEU A 141 17.24 -1.18 8.34
C LEU A 141 18.57 -1.44 9.06
N GLU A 142 18.97 -0.58 10.01
CA GLU A 142 20.17 -0.75 10.81
C GLU A 142 20.09 -1.98 11.73
N ASP A 143 18.86 -2.42 12.07
CA ASP A 143 18.60 -3.66 12.84
C ASP A 143 17.64 -4.57 12.05
N PRO A 144 18.17 -5.57 11.33
CA PRO A 144 17.38 -6.54 10.57
C PRO A 144 16.40 -7.34 11.44
N ALA A 145 16.79 -7.68 12.68
CA ALA A 145 15.95 -8.45 13.59
C ALA A 145 14.72 -7.62 14.02
N ALA A 146 14.92 -6.36 14.38
CA ALA A 146 13.83 -5.44 14.69
C ALA A 146 12.94 -5.18 13.48
N ALA A 147 13.51 -5.10 12.28
CA ALA A 147 12.74 -4.96 11.03
C ALA A 147 11.86 -6.20 10.77
N GLN A 148 12.39 -7.41 10.99
CA GLN A 148 11.65 -8.67 10.84
C GLN A 148 10.50 -8.80 11.85
N LEU A 149 10.73 -8.45 13.11
CA LEU A 149 9.69 -8.44 14.14
C LEU A 149 8.57 -7.44 13.77
N ARG A 150 8.94 -6.27 13.27
CA ARG A 150 7.99 -5.27 12.79
C ARG A 150 7.19 -5.77 11.59
N PHE A 151 7.83 -6.46 10.64
CA PHE A 151 7.15 -7.12 9.53
C PHE A 151 6.14 -8.15 10.05
N ALA A 152 6.56 -9.07 10.92
CA ALA A 152 5.69 -10.12 11.47
C ALA A 152 4.46 -9.55 12.18
N ARG A 153 4.60 -8.43 12.90
CA ARG A 153 3.50 -7.74 13.59
C ARG A 153 2.53 -7.07 12.60
N ARG A 154 3.05 -6.47 11.51
CA ARG A 154 2.25 -5.68 10.56
C ARG A 154 1.59 -6.52 9.47
N HIS A 155 2.24 -7.60 9.06
CA HIS A 155 1.78 -8.45 7.96
C HIS A 155 0.31 -8.91 8.09
N PRO A 156 -0.16 -9.43 9.25
CA PRO A 156 -1.56 -9.81 9.41
C PRO A 156 -2.53 -8.61 9.32
N LEU A 157 -2.08 -7.39 9.69
CA LEU A 157 -2.91 -6.18 9.57
C LEU A 157 -3.11 -5.78 8.11
N TYR A 158 -2.06 -5.87 7.29
CA TYR A 158 -2.17 -5.62 5.85
C TYR A 158 -3.13 -6.59 5.18
N ARG A 159 -2.96 -7.89 5.47
CA ARG A 159 -3.81 -8.95 4.91
C ARG A 159 -5.28 -8.79 5.31
N ARG A 160 -5.56 -8.44 6.57
CA ARG A 160 -6.92 -8.22 7.06
C ARG A 160 -7.60 -7.03 6.38
N LEU A 161 -6.87 -5.96 6.13
CA LEU A 161 -7.38 -4.72 5.54
C LEU A 161 -7.64 -4.84 4.04
N ALA A 162 -6.96 -5.76 3.36
CA ALA A 162 -6.95 -5.85 1.92
C ALA A 162 -8.17 -6.59 1.35
N GLY A 163 -8.82 -5.99 0.35
CA GLY A 163 -9.75 -6.67 -0.53
C GLY A 163 -9.07 -7.52 -1.62
N LEU A 164 -7.78 -7.25 -1.89
CA LEU A 164 -6.93 -7.99 -2.82
C LEU A 164 -5.51 -8.06 -2.28
N THR A 165 -4.91 -9.24 -2.33
CA THR A 165 -3.47 -9.44 -2.06
C THR A 165 -2.77 -9.87 -3.33
N ILE A 166 -1.67 -9.20 -3.68
CA ILE A 166 -0.82 -9.53 -4.83
C ILE A 166 0.56 -9.92 -4.30
N ASP A 167 0.99 -11.14 -4.59
CA ASP A 167 2.37 -11.55 -4.38
C ASP A 167 3.25 -10.90 -5.46
N THR A 168 4.18 -10.05 -5.02
CA THR A 168 5.08 -9.29 -5.88
C THR A 168 6.48 -9.90 -5.95
N THR A 169 6.69 -11.10 -5.41
CA THR A 169 8.01 -11.72 -5.26
C THR A 169 8.78 -11.73 -6.58
N ASP A 170 8.15 -12.21 -7.64
CA ASP A 170 8.76 -12.40 -8.97
C ASP A 170 8.18 -11.45 -10.03
N LEU A 171 7.44 -10.42 -9.61
CA LEU A 171 6.80 -9.47 -10.52
C LEU A 171 7.58 -8.16 -10.61
N SER A 172 7.73 -7.62 -11.80
CA SER A 172 8.12 -6.23 -11.98
C SER A 172 6.99 -5.29 -11.52
N PRO A 173 7.28 -4.01 -11.27
CA PRO A 173 6.23 -3.02 -10.97
C PRO A 173 5.14 -2.96 -12.05
N GLU A 174 5.52 -3.04 -13.32
CA GLU A 174 4.62 -3.02 -14.48
C GLU A 174 3.75 -4.26 -14.51
N GLN A 175 4.34 -5.45 -14.32
CA GLN A 175 3.60 -6.71 -14.24
C GLN A 175 2.61 -6.71 -13.07
N THR A 176 3.01 -6.17 -11.92
CA THR A 176 2.12 -6.02 -10.76
C THR A 176 0.92 -5.14 -11.09
N VAL A 177 1.12 -4.04 -11.83
CA VAL A 177 0.03 -3.17 -12.30
C VAL A 177 -0.90 -3.90 -13.26
N GLU A 178 -0.37 -4.71 -14.21
CA GLU A 178 -1.21 -5.49 -15.12
C GLU A 178 -2.08 -6.51 -14.37
N VAL A 179 -1.51 -7.24 -13.41
CA VAL A 179 -2.25 -8.17 -12.55
C VAL A 179 -3.34 -7.44 -11.77
N LEU A 180 -3.02 -6.29 -11.19
CA LEU A 180 -3.95 -5.46 -10.44
C LEU A 180 -5.11 -4.98 -11.33
N LEU A 181 -4.80 -4.43 -12.49
CA LEU A 181 -5.80 -3.93 -13.43
C LEU A 181 -6.72 -5.05 -13.93
N ALA A 182 -6.17 -6.19 -14.31
CA ALA A 182 -6.94 -7.35 -14.76
C ALA A 182 -7.88 -7.89 -13.67
N THR A 183 -7.49 -7.78 -12.39
CA THR A 183 -8.28 -8.27 -11.27
C THR A 183 -9.35 -7.27 -10.83
N VAL A 184 -8.97 -5.98 -10.77
CA VAL A 184 -9.85 -4.90 -10.25
C VAL A 184 -10.80 -4.40 -11.33
N PHE A 185 -10.36 -4.40 -12.60
CA PHE A 185 -11.12 -3.96 -13.77
C PHE A 185 -11.16 -5.06 -14.83
N PRO A 186 -11.79 -6.21 -14.56
CA PRO A 186 -11.85 -7.28 -15.55
C PRO A 186 -12.49 -6.78 -16.84
N PRO A 187 -11.97 -7.17 -18.01
CA PRO A 187 -12.63 -6.87 -19.27
C PRO A 187 -14.06 -7.42 -19.22
N GLY A 188 -15.02 -6.59 -19.65
CA GLY A 188 -16.42 -7.02 -19.72
C GLY A 188 -16.56 -8.29 -20.57
N PRO A 189 -17.65 -9.06 -20.41
CA PRO A 189 -17.90 -10.22 -21.25
C PRO A 189 -17.82 -9.80 -22.71
N SER A 190 -17.05 -10.58 -23.49
CA SER A 190 -16.91 -10.34 -24.93
C SER A 190 -18.31 -10.32 -25.58
N PRO A 191 -18.64 -9.30 -26.38
CA PRO A 191 -19.93 -9.26 -27.07
C PRO A 191 -20.07 -10.30 -28.19
N TYR A 192 -19.08 -11.24 -28.32
CA TYR A 192 -19.01 -12.25 -29.36
C TYR A 192 -19.05 -13.70 -28.83
N LEU A 193 -19.83 -13.98 -27.78
CA LEU A 193 -20.23 -15.34 -27.40
C LEU A 193 -21.74 -15.45 -27.41
#